data_a7368a83fa6e74c8a5aa1e726de432eb
#
_entry.id   a7368a83fa6e74c8a5aa1e726de432eb
#
_cell.length_a   1.000
_cell.length_b   1.000
_cell.length_c   1.000
_cell.angle_alpha   90.00
_cell.angle_beta   90.00
_cell.angle_gamma   90.00
#
_symmetry.space_group_name_H-M   'P 1'
#
loop_
_entity.id
_entity.type
_entity.pdbx_description
1 polymer ?
#
loop_
_entity_poly.entity_id
_entity_poly.type
_entity_poly.pdbx_seq_one_letter_code
_entity_poly.pdbx_strand_id
1 'polypeptide(L)'
;MSDTGFANLKFKTIVPSAPVEDPTRNTSLIVTENLRLFYGASQALKNISMSIRERMVTAFIGPSGCGKSTLLRCFNRMNDLIDHVRIEGGVKIGGQNIHGHDVDVIELRKRVGMVFQKSNPFPKSIYENIAYALRLHGMKEKADLDEAVEHSLRNAALWDEVKDRLHSSALGLSGGQQQRLCIARAIAIQPEIILMDEPASALDPLATGRVEDLILDLKKDFTIVIVTHNMQQAARISDYTAFFYIGELIEYDTTNKIFTNPANKQTEDYVTGRFG
;
A
#
# COMPACT_ATOMS: atom_id res chain seq x y z
N MET A 1 -12.47 -23.96 -23.18
CA MET A 1 -13.07 -23.69 -21.88
C MET A 1 -12.17 -24.38 -20.87
N SER A 2 -11.15 -23.69 -20.42
CA SER A 2 -10.12 -24.21 -19.51
C SER A 2 -10.39 -23.63 -18.12
N ASP A 3 -10.87 -24.51 -17.27
CA ASP A 3 -11.05 -24.30 -15.83
C ASP A 3 -9.64 -24.34 -15.19
N THR A 4 -9.00 -23.18 -15.08
CA THR A 4 -7.67 -23.07 -14.47
C THR A 4 -7.64 -21.85 -13.57
N GLY A 5 -7.69 -22.11 -12.25
CA GLY A 5 -7.09 -21.06 -11.43
C GLY A 5 -7.41 -20.95 -9.95
N PHE A 6 -8.36 -21.67 -9.38
CA PHE A 6 -8.67 -21.46 -7.95
C PHE A 6 -8.61 -22.72 -7.06
N ALA A 7 -8.22 -23.88 -7.59
CA ALA A 7 -8.22 -25.13 -6.84
C ALA A 7 -7.08 -25.27 -5.80
N ASN A 8 -6.19 -24.28 -5.62
CA ASN A 8 -5.04 -24.38 -4.72
C ASN A 8 -4.78 -23.16 -3.83
N LEU A 9 -5.79 -22.34 -3.50
CA LEU A 9 -5.71 -21.41 -2.38
C LEU A 9 -5.81 -22.20 -1.06
N LYS A 10 -4.78 -22.98 -0.75
CA LYS A 10 -4.54 -23.44 0.61
C LYS A 10 -4.09 -22.20 1.38
N PHE A 11 -4.95 -21.70 2.26
CA PHE A 11 -4.56 -20.74 3.27
C PHE A 11 -3.36 -21.32 4.02
N LYS A 12 -2.15 -20.83 3.72
CA LYS A 12 -0.99 -21.15 4.53
C LYS A 12 -1.22 -20.51 5.88
N THR A 13 -1.48 -21.34 6.88
CA THR A 13 -1.39 -20.91 8.28
C THR A 13 0.02 -20.36 8.43
N ILE A 14 0.16 -19.04 8.59
CA ILE A 14 1.43 -18.38 8.83
C ILE A 14 1.85 -18.77 10.23
N VAL A 15 2.65 -19.83 10.35
CA VAL A 15 3.41 -20.13 11.55
C VAL A 15 4.58 -19.14 11.54
N PRO A 16 4.80 -18.34 12.60
CA PRO A 16 5.92 -17.43 12.65
C PRO A 16 7.22 -18.24 12.58
N SER A 17 7.86 -18.28 11.43
CA SER A 17 9.23 -18.74 11.32
C SER A 17 10.15 -17.60 11.75
N ALA A 18 11.15 -17.93 12.56
CA ALA A 18 12.21 -16.99 12.96
C ALA A 18 12.79 -16.24 11.75
N PRO A 19 13.24 -14.99 11.90
CA PRO A 19 13.78 -14.20 10.81
C PRO A 19 15.02 -14.90 10.25
N VAL A 20 14.87 -15.60 9.14
CA VAL A 20 15.98 -16.04 8.32
C VAL A 20 16.40 -14.82 7.52
N GLU A 21 17.56 -14.28 7.81
CA GLU A 21 18.24 -13.31 6.94
C GLU A 21 18.54 -14.04 5.62
N ASP A 22 17.67 -13.84 4.64
CA ASP A 22 17.84 -14.35 3.29
C ASP A 22 18.65 -13.33 2.47
N PRO A 23 19.93 -13.64 2.14
CA PRO A 23 20.75 -12.74 1.33
C PRO A 23 20.23 -12.55 -0.10
N THR A 24 19.19 -13.26 -0.53
CA THR A 24 18.58 -13.13 -1.87
C THR A 24 17.48 -12.06 -1.94
N ARG A 25 17.09 -11.43 -0.83
CA ARG A 25 16.04 -10.38 -0.75
C ARG A 25 16.43 -9.03 -1.41
N ASN A 26 17.29 -9.02 -2.38
CA ASN A 26 17.72 -7.80 -3.09
C ASN A 26 16.94 -7.56 -4.39
N THR A 27 15.80 -8.23 -4.57
CA THR A 27 15.01 -8.16 -5.80
C THR A 27 14.08 -6.94 -5.76
N SER A 28 14.20 -6.10 -6.78
CA SER A 28 13.28 -4.97 -6.96
C SER A 28 11.96 -5.48 -7.53
N LEU A 29 10.85 -5.25 -6.81
CA LEU A 29 9.51 -5.65 -7.26
C LEU A 29 8.86 -4.58 -8.13
N ILE A 30 9.00 -3.29 -7.76
CA ILE A 30 8.49 -2.17 -8.55
C ILE A 30 9.68 -1.37 -9.07
N VAL A 31 9.70 -1.10 -10.36
CA VAL A 31 10.74 -0.26 -11.01
C VAL A 31 10.05 0.82 -11.83
N THR A 32 10.44 2.08 -11.62
CA THR A 32 10.04 3.19 -12.49
C THR A 32 11.23 3.64 -13.32
N GLU A 33 10.99 3.94 -14.60
CA GLU A 33 12.03 4.37 -15.54
C GLU A 33 11.58 5.67 -16.23
N ASN A 34 12.20 6.79 -15.89
CA ASN A 34 11.92 8.12 -16.43
C ASN A 34 10.42 8.47 -16.43
N LEU A 35 9.70 8.05 -15.37
CA LEU A 35 8.26 8.22 -15.27
C LEU A 35 7.90 9.69 -15.19
N ARG A 36 7.05 10.14 -16.11
CA ARG A 36 6.45 11.49 -16.15
C ARG A 36 4.94 11.36 -16.17
N LEU A 37 4.26 12.24 -15.46
CA LEU A 37 2.80 12.29 -15.47
C LEU A 37 2.33 13.74 -15.58
N PHE A 38 1.31 13.93 -16.40
CA PHE A 38 0.71 15.24 -16.66
C PHE A 38 -0.81 15.16 -16.40
N TYR A 39 -1.33 16.16 -15.73
CA TYR A 39 -2.76 16.47 -15.63
C TYR A 39 -3.06 17.62 -16.59
N GLY A 40 -3.58 17.32 -17.78
CA GLY A 40 -3.68 18.29 -18.86
C GLY A 40 -2.30 18.87 -19.23
N ALA A 41 -2.12 20.18 -19.05
CA ALA A 41 -0.84 20.88 -19.30
C ALA A 41 0.11 20.87 -18.09
N SER A 42 -0.37 20.53 -16.89
CA SER A 42 0.43 20.57 -15.65
C SER A 42 1.21 19.28 -15.45
N GLN A 43 2.52 19.37 -15.34
CA GLN A 43 3.38 18.22 -15.06
C GLN A 43 3.45 17.97 -13.56
N ALA A 44 2.92 16.82 -13.11
CA ALA A 44 2.90 16.40 -11.71
C ALA A 44 4.09 15.52 -11.30
N LEU A 45 4.64 14.72 -12.24
CA LEU A 45 5.83 13.89 -12.00
C LEU A 45 6.86 14.14 -13.09
N LYS A 46 8.14 14.29 -12.68
CA LYS A 46 9.26 14.69 -13.53
C LYS A 46 10.38 13.64 -13.47
N ASN A 47 10.44 12.79 -14.49
CA ASN A 47 11.53 11.80 -14.68
C ASN A 47 11.82 10.93 -13.45
N ILE A 48 10.79 10.38 -12.80
CA ILE A 48 10.97 9.54 -11.62
C ILE A 48 11.55 8.18 -12.04
N SER A 49 12.75 7.89 -11.55
CA SER A 49 13.41 6.59 -11.72
C SER A 49 13.80 6.06 -10.34
N MET A 50 13.21 4.93 -9.92
CA MET A 50 13.47 4.30 -8.64
C MET A 50 13.14 2.81 -8.66
N SER A 51 13.68 2.08 -7.69
CA SER A 51 13.45 0.66 -7.49
C SER A 51 12.98 0.37 -6.08
N ILE A 52 11.78 -0.19 -5.92
CA ILE A 52 11.21 -0.56 -4.62
C ILE A 52 11.43 -2.05 -4.40
N ARG A 53 12.01 -2.39 -3.25
CA ARG A 53 12.37 -3.75 -2.89
C ARG A 53 11.19 -4.54 -2.37
N GLU A 54 11.22 -5.86 -2.66
CA GLU A 54 10.21 -6.79 -2.20
C GLU A 54 10.23 -6.95 -0.67
N ARG A 55 9.03 -7.08 -0.06
CA ARG A 55 8.81 -7.33 1.37
C ARG A 55 9.51 -6.32 2.29
N MET A 56 9.51 -5.08 1.86
CA MET A 56 9.99 -3.94 2.63
C MET A 56 8.95 -2.84 2.64
N VAL A 57 9.04 -1.94 3.61
CA VAL A 57 8.25 -0.72 3.66
C VAL A 57 9.06 0.41 3.05
N THR A 58 8.55 0.99 1.97
CA THR A 58 9.10 2.22 1.37
C THR A 58 8.18 3.40 1.66
N ALA A 59 8.68 4.40 2.37
CA ALA A 59 7.94 5.63 2.65
C ALA A 59 8.22 6.71 1.62
N PHE A 60 7.16 7.38 1.14
CA PHE A 60 7.25 8.59 0.34
C PHE A 60 6.95 9.79 1.22
N ILE A 61 7.92 10.69 1.39
CA ILE A 61 7.82 11.92 2.17
C ILE A 61 8.01 13.15 1.29
N GLY A 62 7.57 14.30 1.76
CA GLY A 62 7.69 15.59 1.06
C GLY A 62 6.48 16.48 1.28
N PRO A 63 6.53 17.75 0.89
CA PRO A 63 5.43 18.70 1.04
C PRO A 63 4.13 18.25 0.36
N SER A 64 3.01 18.83 0.80
CA SER A 64 1.72 18.58 0.14
C SER A 64 1.77 19.00 -1.32
N GLY A 65 1.15 18.24 -2.21
CA GLY A 65 1.10 18.52 -3.64
C GLY A 65 2.39 18.22 -4.44
N CYS A 66 3.46 17.65 -3.81
CA CYS A 66 4.69 17.35 -4.53
C CYS A 66 4.66 16.06 -5.39
N GLY A 67 3.50 15.40 -5.54
CA GLY A 67 3.32 14.26 -6.46
C GLY A 67 3.34 12.87 -5.82
N LYS A 68 3.51 12.71 -4.50
CA LYS A 68 3.59 11.39 -3.81
C LYS A 68 2.39 10.48 -4.09
N SER A 69 1.18 10.95 -3.82
CA SER A 69 -0.04 10.18 -4.07
C SER A 69 -0.28 9.95 -5.57
N THR A 70 0.17 10.87 -6.42
CA THR A 70 0.15 10.69 -7.88
C THR A 70 1.05 9.52 -8.29
N LEU A 71 2.28 9.45 -7.77
CA LEU A 71 3.19 8.34 -8.03
C LEU A 71 2.64 7.03 -7.48
N LEU A 72 2.12 7.04 -6.23
CA LEU A 72 1.53 5.87 -5.62
C LEU A 72 0.41 5.26 -6.51
N ARG A 73 -0.46 6.11 -7.06
CA ARG A 73 -1.56 5.71 -7.94
C ARG A 73 -1.12 5.27 -9.34
N CYS A 74 0.13 5.54 -9.74
CA CYS A 74 0.68 4.96 -10.98
C CYS A 74 0.86 3.45 -10.85
N PHE A 75 1.17 2.92 -9.66
CA PHE A 75 1.47 1.50 -9.47
C PHE A 75 0.26 0.58 -9.62
N ASN A 76 -0.97 1.09 -9.46
CA ASN A 76 -2.21 0.34 -9.67
C ASN A 76 -3.08 0.91 -10.79
N ARG A 77 -2.53 1.82 -11.59
CA ARG A 77 -3.22 2.47 -12.71
C ARG A 77 -4.51 3.21 -12.30
N MET A 78 -4.58 3.71 -11.06
CA MET A 78 -5.75 4.52 -10.65
C MET A 78 -5.77 5.90 -11.28
N ASN A 79 -4.65 6.41 -11.75
CA ASN A 79 -4.62 7.68 -12.50
C ASN A 79 -5.34 7.57 -13.85
N ASP A 80 -5.51 6.37 -14.41
CA ASP A 80 -6.28 6.14 -15.65
C ASP A 80 -7.76 6.54 -15.53
N LEU A 81 -8.26 6.68 -14.28
CA LEU A 81 -9.64 7.10 -13.99
C LEU A 81 -9.82 8.63 -14.00
N ILE A 82 -8.74 9.38 -14.19
CA ILE A 82 -8.76 10.84 -14.19
C ILE A 82 -8.66 11.32 -15.64
N ASP A 83 -9.59 12.18 -16.05
CA ASP A 83 -9.61 12.73 -17.40
C ASP A 83 -8.33 13.54 -17.70
N HIS A 84 -7.89 13.46 -18.96
CA HIS A 84 -6.72 14.19 -19.45
C HIS A 84 -5.39 13.87 -18.75
N VAL A 85 -5.26 12.67 -18.18
CA VAL A 85 -3.96 12.19 -17.68
C VAL A 85 -3.13 11.63 -18.83
N ARG A 86 -1.87 12.05 -18.89
CA ARG A 86 -0.86 11.50 -19.80
C ARG A 86 0.33 11.00 -18.99
N ILE A 87 0.70 9.76 -19.21
CA ILE A 87 1.84 9.09 -18.55
C ILE A 87 2.88 8.76 -19.61
N GLU A 88 4.14 9.08 -19.34
CA GLU A 88 5.30 8.77 -20.19
C GLU A 88 6.36 8.07 -19.35
N GLY A 89 7.25 7.30 -19.98
CA GLY A 89 8.21 6.44 -19.30
C GLY A 89 7.60 5.08 -18.96
N GLY A 90 8.15 4.39 -17.95
CA GLY A 90 7.74 3.03 -17.63
C GLY A 90 7.52 2.79 -16.14
N VAL A 91 6.57 1.91 -15.83
CA VAL A 91 6.42 1.27 -14.52
C VAL A 91 6.40 -0.24 -14.73
N LYS A 92 7.30 -0.95 -14.07
CA LYS A 92 7.36 -2.41 -14.10
C LYS A 92 7.06 -2.98 -12.73
N ILE A 93 6.25 -4.05 -12.65
CA ILE A 93 5.99 -4.83 -11.45
C ILE A 93 6.31 -6.28 -11.75
N GLY A 94 7.24 -6.88 -10.97
CA GLY A 94 7.73 -8.22 -11.25
C GLY A 94 8.34 -8.34 -12.65
N GLY A 95 8.99 -7.29 -13.15
CA GLY A 95 9.59 -7.22 -14.50
C GLY A 95 8.61 -6.92 -15.64
N GLN A 96 7.29 -6.97 -15.41
CA GLN A 96 6.27 -6.71 -16.42
C GLN A 96 5.91 -5.21 -16.44
N ASN A 97 5.93 -4.57 -17.62
CA ASN A 97 5.45 -3.20 -17.79
C ASN A 97 3.92 -3.16 -17.62
N ILE A 98 3.44 -2.44 -16.59
CA ILE A 98 2.02 -2.37 -16.25
C ILE A 98 1.18 -1.47 -17.17
N HIS A 99 1.82 -0.68 -18.03
CA HIS A 99 1.16 0.16 -19.04
C HIS A 99 1.14 -0.48 -20.45
N GLY A 100 1.58 -1.75 -20.57
CA GLY A 100 1.49 -2.50 -21.82
C GLY A 100 0.02 -2.70 -22.27
N HIS A 101 -0.18 -2.82 -23.58
CA HIS A 101 -1.50 -3.03 -24.17
C HIS A 101 -2.18 -4.34 -23.72
N ASP A 102 -1.37 -5.34 -23.35
CA ASP A 102 -1.83 -6.67 -22.97
C ASP A 102 -2.06 -6.83 -21.46
N VAL A 103 -1.97 -5.75 -20.68
CA VAL A 103 -2.12 -5.81 -19.22
C VAL A 103 -3.59 -5.71 -18.83
N ASP A 104 -4.10 -6.79 -18.24
CA ASP A 104 -5.40 -6.76 -17.58
C ASP A 104 -5.31 -5.94 -16.28
N VAL A 105 -6.00 -4.80 -16.28
CA VAL A 105 -6.02 -3.87 -15.14
C VAL A 105 -6.72 -4.47 -13.92
N ILE A 106 -7.66 -5.39 -14.12
CA ILE A 106 -8.37 -6.08 -13.02
C ILE A 106 -7.37 -7.02 -12.33
N GLU A 107 -6.63 -7.81 -13.10
CA GLU A 107 -5.59 -8.70 -12.55
C GLU A 107 -4.45 -7.89 -11.89
N LEU A 108 -4.04 -6.77 -12.48
CA LEU A 108 -3.08 -5.87 -11.84
C LEU A 108 -3.57 -5.39 -10.46
N ARG A 109 -4.83 -4.95 -10.36
CA ARG A 109 -5.42 -4.44 -9.11
C ARG A 109 -5.68 -5.52 -8.05
N LYS A 110 -5.69 -6.80 -8.43
CA LYS A 110 -5.64 -7.91 -7.47
C LYS A 110 -4.26 -8.02 -6.81
N ARG A 111 -3.20 -7.85 -7.62
CA ARG A 111 -1.81 -7.91 -7.15
C ARG A 111 -1.40 -6.67 -6.35
N VAL A 112 -2.06 -5.53 -6.58
CA VAL A 112 -1.70 -4.24 -5.99
C VAL A 112 -2.90 -3.64 -5.25
N GLY A 113 -3.01 -3.98 -3.97
CA GLY A 113 -4.05 -3.45 -3.07
C GLY A 113 -3.81 -1.98 -2.71
N MET A 114 -4.88 -1.26 -2.36
CA MET A 114 -4.78 0.15 -1.97
C MET A 114 -5.63 0.47 -0.74
N VAL A 115 -5.00 1.20 0.19
CA VAL A 115 -5.63 1.79 1.37
C VAL A 115 -5.57 3.31 1.22
N PHE A 116 -6.73 3.96 1.31
CA PHE A 116 -6.86 5.39 1.10
C PHE A 116 -6.70 6.18 2.39
N GLN A 117 -6.38 7.46 2.26
CA GLN A 117 -6.24 8.42 3.36
C GLN A 117 -7.51 8.50 4.22
N LYS A 118 -8.67 8.62 3.57
CA LYS A 118 -9.96 8.56 4.26
C LYS A 118 -10.42 7.11 4.29
N SER A 119 -10.63 6.57 5.49
CA SER A 119 -11.27 5.26 5.63
C SER A 119 -12.62 5.26 4.89
N ASN A 120 -12.78 4.30 4.01
CA ASN A 120 -13.95 4.18 3.12
C ASN A 120 -14.55 2.77 3.19
N PRO A 121 -15.01 2.31 4.35
CA PRO A 121 -15.73 1.06 4.41
C PRO A 121 -16.99 1.14 3.54
N PHE A 122 -17.34 0.04 2.88
CA PHE A 122 -18.60 -0.02 2.17
C PHE A 122 -19.77 0.11 3.15
N PRO A 123 -20.91 0.72 2.75
CA PRO A 123 -22.11 0.82 3.58
C PRO A 123 -22.81 -0.55 3.70
N LYS A 124 -22.05 -1.51 4.19
CA LYS A 124 -22.39 -2.92 4.39
C LYS A 124 -21.93 -3.34 5.80
N SER A 125 -22.18 -4.60 6.16
CA SER A 125 -21.66 -5.15 7.40
C SER A 125 -20.12 -5.26 7.40
N ILE A 126 -19.53 -5.47 8.58
CA ILE A 126 -18.09 -5.72 8.73
C ILE A 126 -17.68 -6.94 7.90
N TYR A 127 -18.45 -8.02 8.01
CA TYR A 127 -18.27 -9.25 7.23
C TYR A 127 -18.29 -8.98 5.71
N GLU A 128 -19.31 -8.29 5.23
CA GLU A 128 -19.48 -8.00 3.80
C GLU A 128 -18.41 -7.08 3.22
N ASN A 129 -17.78 -6.24 4.03
CA ASN A 129 -16.64 -5.43 3.57
C ASN A 129 -15.48 -6.28 3.08
N ILE A 130 -15.30 -7.47 3.61
CA ILE A 130 -14.24 -8.41 3.23
C ILE A 130 -14.77 -9.46 2.26
N ALA A 131 -15.84 -10.15 2.62
CA ALA A 131 -16.41 -11.25 1.84
C ALA A 131 -16.83 -10.83 0.42
N TYR A 132 -17.24 -9.57 0.22
CA TYR A 132 -17.63 -9.05 -1.10
C TYR A 132 -16.49 -9.15 -2.11
N ALA A 133 -15.28 -8.74 -1.74
CA ALA A 133 -14.12 -8.83 -2.62
C ALA A 133 -13.78 -10.30 -2.94
N LEU A 134 -13.79 -11.16 -1.95
CA LEU A 134 -13.51 -12.58 -2.11
C LEU A 134 -14.49 -13.27 -3.05
N ARG A 135 -15.81 -12.95 -2.95
CA ARG A 135 -16.82 -13.46 -3.87
C ARG A 135 -16.63 -12.98 -5.31
N LEU A 136 -16.26 -11.71 -5.50
CA LEU A 136 -15.93 -11.19 -6.84
C LEU A 136 -14.75 -11.96 -7.46
N HIS A 137 -13.86 -12.49 -6.63
CA HIS A 137 -12.72 -13.31 -7.06
C HIS A 137 -13.02 -14.81 -7.09
N GLY A 138 -14.30 -15.19 -7.01
CA GLY A 138 -14.76 -16.56 -7.27
C GLY A 138 -14.89 -17.46 -6.03
N MET A 139 -14.59 -16.97 -4.81
CA MET A 139 -14.82 -17.75 -3.58
C MET A 139 -16.32 -17.82 -3.30
N LYS A 140 -16.90 -19.04 -3.32
CA LYS A 140 -18.35 -19.24 -3.19
C LYS A 140 -18.75 -19.98 -1.91
N GLU A 141 -17.89 -20.88 -1.45
CA GLU A 141 -18.18 -21.70 -0.30
C GLU A 141 -18.20 -20.83 0.97
N LYS A 142 -19.26 -21.01 1.77
CA LYS A 142 -19.45 -20.20 2.97
C LYS A 142 -18.34 -20.44 4.00
N ALA A 143 -17.90 -21.67 4.17
CA ALA A 143 -16.84 -22.02 5.12
C ALA A 143 -15.52 -21.32 4.77
N ASP A 144 -15.14 -21.30 3.48
CA ASP A 144 -13.93 -20.64 3.00
C ASP A 144 -14.01 -19.11 3.20
N LEU A 145 -15.21 -18.54 2.95
CA LEU A 145 -15.45 -17.12 3.20
C LEU A 145 -15.34 -16.76 4.68
N ASP A 146 -15.92 -17.58 5.56
CA ASP A 146 -15.91 -17.37 7.01
C ASP A 146 -14.45 -17.43 7.52
N GLU A 147 -13.67 -18.40 7.08
CA GLU A 147 -12.24 -18.54 7.41
C GLU A 147 -11.42 -17.36 6.89
N ALA A 148 -11.61 -16.98 5.63
CA ALA A 148 -10.88 -15.86 5.02
C ALA A 148 -11.20 -14.51 5.68
N VAL A 149 -12.47 -14.29 6.07
CA VAL A 149 -12.87 -13.08 6.79
C VAL A 149 -12.25 -13.04 8.18
N GLU A 150 -12.30 -14.15 8.95
CA GLU A 150 -11.65 -14.23 10.25
C GLU A 150 -10.15 -13.97 10.13
N HIS A 151 -9.48 -14.66 9.21
CA HIS A 151 -8.04 -14.51 8.98
C HIS A 151 -7.67 -13.06 8.63
N SER A 152 -8.42 -12.42 7.74
CA SER A 152 -8.16 -11.03 7.34
C SER A 152 -8.36 -10.05 8.50
N LEU A 153 -9.38 -10.26 9.34
CA LEU A 153 -9.62 -9.44 10.53
C LEU A 153 -8.56 -9.66 11.62
N ARG A 154 -8.06 -10.88 11.78
CA ARG A 154 -6.95 -11.18 12.70
C ARG A 154 -5.67 -10.51 12.23
N ASN A 155 -5.33 -10.63 10.95
CA ASN A 155 -4.15 -9.99 10.36
C ASN A 155 -4.23 -8.46 10.40
N ALA A 156 -5.43 -7.88 10.46
CA ALA A 156 -5.63 -6.45 10.65
C ALA A 156 -5.76 -6.04 12.13
N ALA A 157 -5.47 -6.94 13.08
CA ALA A 157 -5.60 -6.73 14.52
C ALA A 157 -6.98 -6.15 14.92
N LEU A 158 -8.05 -6.61 14.26
CA LEU A 158 -9.42 -6.12 14.45
C LEU A 158 -10.39 -7.20 14.96
N TRP A 159 -10.05 -8.48 14.81
CA TRP A 159 -10.93 -9.62 15.11
C TRP A 159 -11.55 -9.54 16.50
N ASP A 160 -10.74 -9.39 17.55
CA ASP A 160 -11.23 -9.44 18.93
C ASP A 160 -12.18 -8.28 19.29
N GLU A 161 -12.13 -7.18 18.53
CA GLU A 161 -13.01 -6.04 18.72
C GLU A 161 -14.36 -6.19 18.01
N VAL A 162 -14.47 -7.09 16.99
CA VAL A 162 -15.63 -7.15 16.10
C VAL A 162 -16.25 -8.53 15.93
N LYS A 163 -15.61 -9.60 16.41
CA LYS A 163 -16.05 -11.00 16.21
C LYS A 163 -17.51 -11.26 16.60
N ASP A 164 -18.02 -10.61 17.64
CA ASP A 164 -19.39 -10.79 18.13
C ASP A 164 -20.42 -9.91 17.39
N ARG A 165 -19.97 -9.09 16.43
CA ARG A 165 -20.82 -8.15 15.67
C ARG A 165 -20.46 -8.04 14.19
N LEU A 166 -20.00 -9.12 13.58
CA LEU A 166 -19.59 -9.17 12.17
C LEU A 166 -20.67 -8.70 11.18
N HIS A 167 -21.94 -8.92 11.52
CA HIS A 167 -23.07 -8.53 10.69
C HIS A 167 -23.58 -7.10 10.96
N SER A 168 -23.01 -6.39 11.93
CA SER A 168 -23.30 -4.98 12.16
C SER A 168 -22.71 -4.09 11.08
N SER A 169 -23.30 -2.90 10.90
CA SER A 169 -22.81 -1.92 9.91
C SER A 169 -21.35 -1.50 10.20
N ALA A 170 -20.52 -1.54 9.18
CA ALA A 170 -19.15 -1.08 9.25
C ALA A 170 -19.02 0.43 9.51
N LEU A 171 -20.05 1.22 9.15
CA LEU A 171 -20.09 2.66 9.40
C LEU A 171 -20.21 3.02 10.88
N GLY A 172 -20.64 2.08 11.74
CA GLY A 172 -20.69 2.24 13.19
C GLY A 172 -19.36 2.00 13.91
N LEU A 173 -18.30 1.67 13.20
CA LEU A 173 -16.96 1.49 13.75
C LEU A 173 -16.29 2.85 14.01
N SER A 174 -15.35 2.89 14.98
CA SER A 174 -14.49 4.07 15.18
C SER A 174 -13.58 4.28 13.94
N GLY A 175 -13.02 5.49 13.79
CA GLY A 175 -12.15 5.80 12.65
C GLY A 175 -10.97 4.83 12.52
N GLY A 176 -10.28 4.49 13.62
CA GLY A 176 -9.20 3.52 13.62
C GLY A 176 -9.65 2.09 13.30
N GLN A 177 -10.85 1.69 13.75
CA GLN A 177 -11.44 0.39 13.39
C GLN A 177 -11.82 0.36 11.91
N GLN A 178 -12.40 1.44 11.38
CA GLN A 178 -12.72 1.55 9.95
C GLN A 178 -11.46 1.46 9.08
N GLN A 179 -10.37 2.11 9.51
CA GLN A 179 -9.10 2.05 8.78
C GLN A 179 -8.53 0.62 8.78
N ARG A 180 -8.51 -0.05 9.94
CA ARG A 180 -8.06 -1.45 10.01
C ARG A 180 -8.98 -2.39 9.22
N LEU A 181 -10.29 -2.11 9.15
CA LEU A 181 -11.20 -2.86 8.27
C LEU A 181 -10.86 -2.64 6.78
N CYS A 182 -10.52 -1.41 6.38
CA CYS A 182 -10.07 -1.14 5.01
C CYS A 182 -8.75 -1.85 4.68
N ILE A 183 -7.83 -1.97 5.66
CA ILE A 183 -6.62 -2.76 5.53
C ILE A 183 -6.98 -4.26 5.41
N ALA A 184 -7.83 -4.79 6.31
CA ALA A 184 -8.31 -6.17 6.24
C ALA A 184 -8.91 -6.53 4.87
N ARG A 185 -9.72 -5.61 4.32
CA ARG A 185 -10.28 -5.76 2.96
C ARG A 185 -9.21 -5.79 1.88
N ALA A 186 -8.18 -4.96 1.99
CA ALA A 186 -7.10 -4.89 1.01
C ALA A 186 -6.23 -6.16 1.02
N ILE A 187 -5.96 -6.74 2.19
CA ILE A 187 -5.13 -7.95 2.33
C ILE A 187 -5.91 -9.25 2.09
N ALA A 188 -7.24 -9.24 2.13
CA ALA A 188 -8.08 -10.43 2.01
C ALA A 188 -7.84 -11.20 0.70
N ILE A 189 -7.54 -10.51 -0.40
CA ILE A 189 -7.23 -11.09 -1.71
C ILE A 189 -5.75 -11.45 -1.87
N GLN A 190 -4.95 -11.34 -0.81
CA GLN A 190 -3.51 -11.66 -0.76
C GLN A 190 -2.69 -10.98 -1.88
N PRO A 191 -2.69 -9.65 -1.94
CA PRO A 191 -1.93 -8.93 -2.95
C PRO A 191 -0.41 -9.12 -2.75
N GLU A 192 0.39 -8.83 -3.76
CA GLU A 192 1.87 -8.77 -3.64
C GLU A 192 2.32 -7.44 -3.03
N ILE A 193 1.56 -6.38 -3.29
CA ILE A 193 1.88 -5.00 -2.94
C ILE A 193 0.68 -4.36 -2.25
N ILE A 194 0.94 -3.60 -1.18
CA ILE A 194 -0.05 -2.76 -0.51
C ILE A 194 0.40 -1.31 -0.62
N LEU A 195 -0.41 -0.50 -1.28
CA LEU A 195 -0.24 0.94 -1.36
C LEU A 195 -1.06 1.61 -0.25
N MET A 196 -0.45 2.50 0.50
CA MET A 196 -1.10 3.23 1.60
C MET A 196 -0.92 4.74 1.42
N ASP A 197 -2.03 5.44 1.17
CA ASP A 197 -2.03 6.91 1.01
C ASP A 197 -2.42 7.54 2.35
N GLU A 198 -1.45 8.00 3.14
CA GLU A 198 -1.62 8.63 4.46
C GLU A 198 -2.56 7.88 5.43
N PRO A 199 -2.34 6.58 5.69
CA PRO A 199 -3.32 5.71 6.34
C PRO A 199 -3.64 6.06 7.79
N ALA A 200 -2.87 6.92 8.44
CA ALA A 200 -3.06 7.30 9.84
C ALA A 200 -3.32 8.80 10.04
N SER A 201 -3.43 9.61 8.98
CA SER A 201 -3.50 11.08 9.08
C SER A 201 -4.73 11.61 9.81
N ALA A 202 -5.83 10.86 9.84
CA ALA A 202 -7.09 11.23 10.51
C ALA A 202 -7.34 10.48 11.82
N LEU A 203 -6.33 9.76 12.34
CA LEU A 203 -6.47 8.92 13.52
C LEU A 203 -5.88 9.60 14.77
N ASP A 204 -6.41 9.23 15.93
CA ASP A 204 -5.81 9.58 17.22
C ASP A 204 -4.46 8.85 17.42
N PRO A 205 -3.61 9.29 18.37
CA PRO A 205 -2.29 8.71 18.56
C PRO A 205 -2.29 7.21 18.89
N LEU A 206 -3.30 6.72 19.64
CA LEU A 206 -3.40 5.30 19.98
C LEU A 206 -3.77 4.45 18.75
N ALA A 207 -4.74 4.90 17.96
CA ALA A 207 -5.12 4.24 16.72
C ALA A 207 -3.99 4.30 15.68
N THR A 208 -3.23 5.41 15.63
CA THR A 208 -2.03 5.54 14.78
C THR A 208 -0.99 4.48 15.15
N GLY A 209 -0.66 4.33 16.43
CA GLY A 209 0.29 3.30 16.89
C GLY A 209 -0.13 1.88 16.47
N ARG A 210 -1.41 1.54 16.62
CA ARG A 210 -1.94 0.23 16.18
C ARG A 210 -1.80 0.00 14.66
N VAL A 211 -1.98 1.05 13.86
CA VAL A 211 -1.78 0.95 12.40
C VAL A 211 -0.30 0.81 12.06
N GLU A 212 0.59 1.48 12.80
CA GLU A 212 2.05 1.36 12.62
C GLU A 212 2.54 -0.06 12.96
N ASP A 213 2.11 -0.61 14.10
CA ASP A 213 2.42 -2.00 14.49
C ASP A 213 1.91 -2.99 13.44
N LEU A 214 0.69 -2.76 12.93
CA LEU A 214 0.11 -3.57 11.87
C LEU A 214 0.95 -3.53 10.57
N ILE A 215 1.45 -2.36 10.16
CA ILE A 215 2.31 -2.21 8.98
C ILE A 215 3.61 -3.01 9.14
N LEU A 216 4.22 -2.98 10.34
CA LEU A 216 5.42 -3.75 10.66
C LEU A 216 5.18 -5.28 10.63
N ASP A 217 3.99 -5.73 10.98
CA ASP A 217 3.63 -7.14 10.86
C ASP A 217 3.36 -7.52 9.40
N LEU A 218 2.62 -6.71 8.66
CA LEU A 218 2.26 -6.98 7.27
C LEU A 218 3.47 -7.01 6.33
N LYS A 219 4.55 -6.29 6.60
CA LYS A 219 5.75 -6.30 5.74
C LYS A 219 6.44 -7.66 5.64
N LYS A 220 6.13 -8.58 6.55
CA LYS A 220 6.67 -9.95 6.50
C LYS A 220 6.19 -10.71 5.26
N ASP A 221 4.98 -10.39 4.80
CA ASP A 221 4.29 -11.08 3.71
C ASP A 221 4.10 -10.20 2.48
N PHE A 222 4.02 -8.88 2.64
CA PHE A 222 3.67 -7.92 1.61
C PHE A 222 4.77 -6.88 1.39
N THR A 223 4.89 -6.39 0.16
CA THR A 223 5.65 -5.17 -0.14
C THR A 223 4.76 -3.97 0.11
N ILE A 224 5.20 -3.01 0.91
CA ILE A 224 4.38 -1.87 1.32
C ILE A 224 4.99 -0.57 0.81
N VAL A 225 4.17 0.24 0.14
CA VAL A 225 4.53 1.63 -0.22
C VAL A 225 3.57 2.56 0.50
N ILE A 226 4.10 3.42 1.35
CA ILE A 226 3.31 4.34 2.16
C ILE A 226 3.64 5.80 1.83
N VAL A 227 2.61 6.60 1.59
CA VAL A 227 2.72 8.06 1.59
C VAL A 227 2.42 8.57 2.99
N THR A 228 3.27 9.40 3.54
CA THR A 228 3.02 10.08 4.80
C THR A 228 3.67 11.46 4.83
N HIS A 229 3.03 12.40 5.51
CA HIS A 229 3.61 13.70 5.86
C HIS A 229 4.19 13.71 7.29
N ASN A 230 4.03 12.62 8.04
CA ASN A 230 4.57 12.47 9.39
C ASN A 230 5.97 11.83 9.33
N MET A 231 7.00 12.65 9.55
CA MET A 231 8.41 12.22 9.54
C MET A 231 8.70 11.14 10.58
N GLN A 232 8.12 11.29 11.78
CA GLN A 232 8.32 10.33 12.86
C GLN A 232 7.72 8.97 12.51
N GLN A 233 6.57 8.95 11.86
CA GLN A 233 5.97 7.73 11.35
C GLN A 233 6.89 7.07 10.31
N ALA A 234 7.32 7.82 9.28
CA ALA A 234 8.24 7.30 8.27
C ALA A 234 9.50 6.70 8.91
N ALA A 235 10.12 7.42 9.85
CA ALA A 235 11.33 6.97 10.54
C ALA A 235 11.14 5.67 11.34
N ARG A 236 9.93 5.43 11.90
CA ARG A 236 9.66 4.23 12.71
C ARG A 236 9.35 2.99 11.89
N ILE A 237 8.59 3.15 10.80
CA ILE A 237 8.00 1.99 10.13
C ILE A 237 8.65 1.63 8.79
N SER A 238 9.41 2.52 8.17
CA SER A 238 9.96 2.24 6.84
C SER A 238 11.39 1.74 6.85
N ASP A 239 11.72 0.89 5.88
CA ASP A 239 13.08 0.40 5.61
C ASP A 239 13.81 1.36 4.66
N TYR A 240 13.08 1.92 3.68
CA TYR A 240 13.54 2.90 2.71
C TYR A 240 12.65 4.13 2.73
N THR A 241 13.24 5.30 2.48
CA THR A 241 12.51 6.55 2.39
C THR A 241 12.90 7.31 1.13
N ALA A 242 11.89 7.78 0.39
CA ALA A 242 12.04 8.61 -0.79
C ALA A 242 11.50 10.01 -0.50
N PHE A 243 12.34 11.03 -0.64
CA PHE A 243 11.96 12.43 -0.50
C PHE A 243 11.61 13.03 -1.85
N PHE A 244 10.40 13.59 -1.95
CA PHE A 244 9.89 14.24 -3.16
C PHE A 244 9.70 15.74 -2.96
N TYR A 245 10.03 16.51 -4.01
CA TYR A 245 9.80 17.95 -4.05
C TYR A 245 9.41 18.40 -5.46
N ILE A 246 8.30 19.10 -5.59
CA ILE A 246 7.78 19.68 -6.87
C ILE A 246 7.83 18.67 -8.03
N GLY A 247 7.35 17.44 -7.80
CA GLY A 247 7.26 16.38 -8.81
C GLY A 247 8.56 15.63 -9.09
N GLU A 248 9.64 15.91 -8.37
CA GLU A 248 10.96 15.29 -8.53
C GLU A 248 11.28 14.38 -7.35
N LEU A 249 11.98 13.28 -7.61
CA LEU A 249 12.61 12.45 -6.59
C LEU A 249 13.97 13.07 -6.24
N ILE A 250 14.06 13.65 -5.05
CA ILE A 250 15.27 14.37 -4.62
C ILE A 250 16.30 13.40 -4.03
N GLU A 251 15.84 12.47 -3.20
CA GLU A 251 16.71 11.45 -2.59
C GLU A 251 15.92 10.19 -2.27
N TYR A 252 16.54 9.03 -2.44
CA TYR A 252 15.99 7.74 -2.08
C TYR A 252 17.09 6.83 -1.53
N ASP A 253 16.98 6.46 -0.26
CA ASP A 253 17.95 5.61 0.42
C ASP A 253 17.29 4.88 1.61
N THR A 254 18.08 4.12 2.38
CA THR A 254 17.62 3.56 3.65
C THR A 254 17.08 4.66 4.56
N THR A 255 16.02 4.36 5.28
CA THR A 255 15.37 5.32 6.18
C THR A 255 16.35 5.91 7.18
N ASN A 256 17.22 5.08 7.75
CA ASN A 256 18.23 5.55 8.68
C ASN A 256 19.11 6.64 8.05
N LYS A 257 19.60 6.43 6.80
CA LYS A 257 20.44 7.41 6.12
C LYS A 257 19.71 8.72 5.82
N ILE A 258 18.47 8.65 5.33
CA ILE A 258 17.64 9.83 5.05
C ILE A 258 17.44 10.70 6.29
N PHE A 259 17.23 10.09 7.46
CA PHE A 259 16.94 10.84 8.69
C PHE A 259 18.16 11.22 9.52
N THR A 260 19.33 10.59 9.31
CA THR A 260 20.53 10.85 10.13
C THR A 260 21.67 11.51 9.36
N ASN A 261 21.84 11.17 8.08
CA ASN A 261 22.94 11.68 7.25
C ASN A 261 22.54 11.69 5.76
N PRO A 262 21.52 12.48 5.37
CA PRO A 262 21.11 12.58 3.99
C PRO A 262 22.24 13.17 3.11
N ALA A 263 22.30 12.74 1.86
CA ALA A 263 23.30 13.21 0.91
C ALA A 263 22.92 14.57 0.28
N ASN A 264 21.62 14.86 0.24
CA ASN A 264 21.09 16.08 -0.36
C ASN A 264 20.74 17.11 0.72
N LYS A 265 21.24 18.34 0.59
CA LYS A 265 20.97 19.44 1.52
C LYS A 265 19.47 19.75 1.66
N GLN A 266 18.73 19.64 0.57
CA GLN A 266 17.28 19.86 0.57
C GLN A 266 16.54 18.81 1.39
N THR A 267 17.01 17.55 1.37
CA THR A 267 16.51 16.47 2.25
C THR A 267 16.80 16.81 3.71
N GLU A 268 18.04 17.23 4.02
CA GLU A 268 18.44 17.60 5.38
C GLU A 268 17.55 18.73 5.93
N ASP A 269 17.34 19.77 5.15
CA ASP A 269 16.52 20.91 5.56
C ASP A 269 15.06 20.47 5.80
N TYR A 270 14.53 19.55 4.96
CA TYR A 270 13.18 19.04 5.11
C TYR A 270 13.01 18.18 6.38
N VAL A 271 13.89 17.20 6.60
CA VAL A 271 13.77 16.28 7.76
C VAL A 271 14.08 16.95 9.08
N THR A 272 14.86 18.04 9.08
CA THR A 272 15.16 18.84 10.29
C THR A 272 14.17 19.97 10.54
N GLY A 273 13.13 20.14 9.70
CA GLY A 273 12.13 21.20 9.84
C GLY A 273 12.62 22.61 9.49
N ARG A 274 13.75 22.72 8.77
CA ARG A 274 14.32 24.00 8.30
C ARG A 274 13.87 24.35 6.88
N PHE A 275 12.93 23.61 6.36
CA PHE A 275 12.44 23.72 5.00
C PHE A 275 11.33 24.78 4.95
N GLY A 276 11.59 25.92 4.31
CA GLY A 276 10.63 27.02 4.18
C GLY A 276 11.22 28.16 3.37
#